data_53ef284edca912b3e5b3086f9f29d23f
#
_entry.id   53ef284edca912b3e5b3086f9f29d23f
#
_cell.length_a   1.000
_cell.length_b   1.000
_cell.length_c   1.000
_cell.angle_alpha   90.00
_cell.angle_beta   90.00
_cell.angle_gamma   90.00
#
_symmetry.space_group_name_H-M   'P 1'
#
loop_
_entity.id
_entity.type
_entity.pdbx_description
1 polymer ?
#
loop_
_entity_poly.entity_id
_entity_poly.type
_entity_poly.pdbx_seq_one_letter_code
_entity_poly.pdbx_strand_id
1 'polypeptide(L)'
;MEQFGTITATASVLPEKIITNEDLSKMMDTSDEWIASRTGIRQRRCVTDQETSDLCYLVAEKLLKKRNTAASELDFIIVATMSPDYATPSVAVQVQGKIGAMTAIAFDISAACSGFVYAL
;
A
#
# COMPACT_ATOMS: atom_id res chain seq x y z
N MET A 1 21.58 -19.83 17.38
CA MET A 1 20.33 -20.17 16.68
C MET A 1 20.16 -19.16 15.57
N GLU A 2 20.11 -19.59 14.33
CA GLU A 2 19.85 -18.69 13.22
C GLU A 2 18.38 -18.21 13.32
N GLN A 3 18.17 -16.89 13.34
CA GLN A 3 16.84 -16.31 13.31
C GLN A 3 16.53 -15.88 11.86
N PHE A 4 15.45 -16.40 11.33
CA PHE A 4 14.97 -16.04 10.00
C PHE A 4 13.74 -15.14 10.10
N GLY A 5 13.66 -14.14 9.23
CA GLY A 5 12.44 -13.37 9.05
C GLY A 5 11.33 -14.24 8.44
N THR A 6 10.10 -14.09 8.90
CA THR A 6 8.94 -14.85 8.40
C THR A 6 7.76 -13.91 8.16
N ILE A 7 7.15 -14.02 6.98
CA ILE A 7 5.86 -13.34 6.71
C ILE A 7 4.76 -14.11 7.43
N THR A 8 4.15 -13.50 8.44
CA THR A 8 3.14 -14.15 9.29
C THR A 8 1.71 -13.82 8.89
N ALA A 9 1.49 -12.73 8.16
CA ALA A 9 0.19 -12.34 7.63
C ALA A 9 0.33 -11.42 6.42
N THR A 10 -0.69 -11.42 5.57
CA THR A 10 -0.86 -10.48 4.47
C THR A 10 -2.27 -9.91 4.50
N ALA A 11 -2.43 -8.69 4.02
CA ALA A 11 -3.74 -8.05 3.82
C ALA A 11 -3.67 -7.12 2.62
N SER A 12 -4.84 -6.81 2.06
CA SER A 12 -4.98 -5.83 0.99
C SER A 12 -6.22 -4.97 1.17
N VAL A 13 -6.15 -3.76 0.65
CA VAL A 13 -7.26 -2.81 0.52
C VAL A 13 -7.23 -2.29 -0.90
N LEU A 14 -8.40 -2.28 -1.53
CA LEU A 14 -8.58 -1.75 -2.88
C LEU A 14 -9.61 -0.63 -2.84
N PRO A 15 -9.36 0.51 -3.49
CA PRO A 15 -10.37 1.53 -3.69
C PRO A 15 -11.61 0.98 -4.42
N GLU A 16 -12.76 1.59 -4.20
CA GLU A 16 -14.02 1.10 -4.78
C GLU A 16 -14.17 1.42 -6.25
N LYS A 17 -13.70 2.60 -6.69
CA LYS A 17 -13.83 3.04 -8.07
C LYS A 17 -13.04 2.15 -9.02
N ILE A 18 -13.73 1.60 -10.01
CA ILE A 18 -13.13 0.80 -11.09
C ILE A 18 -13.01 1.67 -12.34
N ILE A 19 -11.87 1.60 -13.01
CA ILE A 19 -11.66 2.15 -14.35
C ILE A 19 -11.24 0.99 -15.25
N THR A 20 -12.03 0.72 -16.28
CA THR A 20 -11.77 -0.33 -17.26
C THR A 20 -10.86 0.16 -18.38
N ASN A 21 -10.34 -0.77 -19.20
CA ASN A 21 -9.61 -0.40 -20.41
C ASN A 21 -10.52 0.32 -21.42
N GLU A 22 -11.82 -0.03 -21.47
CA GLU A 22 -12.80 0.66 -22.29
C GLU A 22 -13.02 2.12 -21.84
N ASP A 23 -13.01 2.39 -20.53
CA ASP A 23 -13.08 3.77 -20.02
C ASP A 23 -11.85 4.57 -20.44
N LEU A 24 -10.66 3.96 -20.42
CA LEU A 24 -9.43 4.61 -20.89
C LEU A 24 -9.47 4.91 -22.39
N SER A 25 -10.04 4.03 -23.21
CA SER A 25 -10.15 4.25 -24.66
C SER A 25 -11.05 5.45 -25.02
N LYS A 26 -11.91 5.89 -24.10
CA LYS A 26 -12.71 7.13 -24.25
C LYS A 26 -11.90 8.40 -23.95
N MET A 27 -10.76 8.28 -23.27
CA MET A 27 -9.95 9.41 -22.82
C MET A 27 -8.63 9.54 -23.58
N MET A 28 -8.14 8.46 -24.17
CA MET A 28 -6.86 8.43 -24.88
C MET A 28 -6.87 7.40 -26.01
N ASP A 29 -5.94 7.51 -26.93
CA ASP A 29 -5.78 6.56 -28.05
C ASP A 29 -5.19 5.24 -27.56
N THR A 30 -6.07 4.31 -27.19
CA THR A 30 -5.74 2.96 -26.71
C THR A 30 -6.93 2.01 -26.91
N SER A 31 -6.73 0.72 -26.64
CA SER A 31 -7.79 -0.30 -26.65
C SER A 31 -7.59 -1.36 -25.56
N ASP A 32 -8.67 -2.08 -25.21
CA ASP A 32 -8.55 -3.21 -24.29
C ASP A 32 -7.58 -4.27 -24.81
N GLU A 33 -7.63 -4.58 -26.10
CA GLU A 33 -6.73 -5.56 -26.72
C GLU A 33 -5.26 -5.12 -26.60
N TRP A 34 -4.97 -3.84 -26.86
CA TRP A 34 -3.62 -3.30 -26.76
C TRP A 34 -3.07 -3.37 -25.33
N ILE A 35 -3.87 -2.94 -24.34
CA ILE A 35 -3.46 -2.96 -22.93
C ILE A 35 -3.33 -4.39 -22.42
N ALA A 36 -4.35 -5.22 -22.65
CA ALA A 36 -4.40 -6.56 -22.11
C ALA A 36 -3.32 -7.49 -22.69
N SER A 37 -3.02 -7.38 -24.00
CA SER A 37 -1.96 -8.19 -24.64
C SER A 37 -0.57 -7.89 -24.10
N ARG A 38 -0.31 -6.66 -23.63
CA ARG A 38 1.00 -6.23 -23.12
C ARG A 38 1.14 -6.37 -21.61
N THR A 39 0.06 -6.25 -20.87
CA THR A 39 0.09 -6.13 -19.40
C THR A 39 -0.75 -7.15 -18.67
N GLY A 40 -1.70 -7.79 -19.35
CA GLY A 40 -2.74 -8.61 -18.72
C GLY A 40 -3.80 -7.82 -17.94
N ILE A 41 -3.68 -6.49 -17.86
CA ILE A 41 -4.56 -5.63 -17.06
C ILE A 41 -5.88 -5.40 -17.80
N ARG A 42 -7.00 -5.69 -17.13
CA ARG A 42 -8.35 -5.42 -17.63
C ARG A 42 -8.99 -4.19 -16.98
N GLN A 43 -8.65 -3.95 -15.73
CA GLN A 43 -9.19 -2.83 -14.95
C GLN A 43 -8.19 -2.40 -13.87
N ARG A 44 -8.36 -1.19 -13.33
CA ARG A 44 -7.64 -0.69 -12.16
C ARG A 44 -8.60 -0.10 -11.16
N ARG A 45 -8.15 -0.06 -9.91
CA ARG A 45 -8.85 0.59 -8.82
C ARG A 45 -8.23 1.96 -8.60
N CYS A 46 -9.08 2.97 -8.48
CA CYS A 46 -8.64 4.35 -8.29
C CYS A 46 -9.28 4.93 -7.05
N VAL A 47 -8.50 5.69 -6.30
CA VAL A 47 -9.01 6.50 -5.19
C VAL A 47 -9.87 7.65 -5.72
N THR A 48 -10.82 8.11 -4.92
CA THR A 48 -11.55 9.35 -5.13
C THR A 48 -11.15 10.41 -4.12
N ASP A 49 -11.26 10.06 -2.83
CA ASP A 49 -11.05 10.99 -1.72
C ASP A 49 -10.02 10.48 -0.71
N GLN A 50 -9.50 9.27 -0.93
CA GLN A 50 -8.55 8.62 -0.03
C GLN A 50 -7.12 9.01 -0.40
N GLU A 51 -6.32 9.26 0.64
CA GLU A 51 -4.88 9.43 0.54
C GLU A 51 -4.15 8.07 0.65
N THR A 52 -2.87 8.05 0.31
CA THR A 52 -2.04 6.84 0.45
C THR A 52 -2.02 6.36 1.90
N SER A 53 -1.93 7.28 2.87
CA SER A 53 -1.94 6.94 4.30
C SER A 53 -3.25 6.30 4.76
N ASP A 54 -4.39 6.63 4.14
CA ASP A 54 -5.68 6.01 4.48
C ASP A 54 -5.71 4.54 4.05
N LEU A 55 -5.24 4.25 2.84
CA LEU A 55 -5.14 2.88 2.36
C LEU A 55 -4.19 2.05 3.21
N CYS A 56 -3.02 2.61 3.55
CA CYS A 56 -2.04 1.95 4.41
C CYS A 56 -2.58 1.71 5.82
N TYR A 57 -3.30 2.68 6.41
CA TYR A 57 -3.97 2.54 7.70
C TYR A 57 -4.97 1.37 7.69
N LEU A 58 -5.84 1.29 6.67
CA LEU A 58 -6.81 0.21 6.56
C LEU A 58 -6.16 -1.18 6.41
N VAL A 59 -5.01 -1.25 5.72
CA VAL A 59 -4.21 -2.49 5.64
C VAL A 59 -3.64 -2.85 7.00
N ALA A 60 -3.06 -1.86 7.72
CA ALA A 60 -2.49 -2.06 9.05
C ALA A 60 -3.54 -2.56 10.05
N GLU A 61 -4.74 -1.95 10.09
CA GLU A 61 -5.85 -2.42 10.92
C GLU A 61 -6.22 -3.88 10.63
N LYS A 62 -6.34 -4.24 9.35
CA LYS A 62 -6.65 -5.62 8.95
C LYS A 62 -5.58 -6.60 9.41
N LEU A 63 -4.29 -6.22 9.32
CA LEU A 63 -3.18 -7.07 9.76
C LEU A 63 -3.16 -7.25 11.27
N LEU A 64 -3.27 -6.17 12.04
CA LEU A 64 -3.32 -6.20 13.51
C LEU A 64 -4.48 -7.08 13.99
N LYS A 65 -5.68 -6.88 13.43
CA LYS A 65 -6.86 -7.71 13.75
C LYS A 65 -6.63 -9.18 13.37
N LYS A 66 -6.09 -9.45 12.18
CA LYS A 66 -5.85 -10.81 11.70
C LYS A 66 -4.85 -11.57 12.57
N ARG A 67 -3.86 -10.88 13.11
CA ARG A 67 -2.82 -11.45 13.98
C ARG A 67 -3.17 -11.39 15.46
N ASN A 68 -4.25 -10.69 15.84
CA ASN A 68 -4.58 -10.37 17.23
C ASN A 68 -3.37 -9.76 17.96
N THR A 69 -2.69 -8.80 17.30
CA THR A 69 -1.49 -8.13 17.76
C THR A 69 -1.84 -6.69 18.11
N ALA A 70 -1.37 -6.20 19.25
CA ALA A 70 -1.54 -4.80 19.60
C ALA A 70 -0.58 -3.90 18.81
N ALA A 71 -0.99 -2.68 18.46
CA ALA A 71 -0.14 -1.73 17.77
C ALA A 71 1.15 -1.39 18.53
N SER A 72 1.11 -1.45 19.88
CA SER A 72 2.26 -1.24 20.75
C SER A 72 3.33 -2.34 20.68
N GLU A 73 3.01 -3.47 20.05
CA GLU A 73 3.95 -4.58 19.85
C GLU A 73 4.76 -4.45 18.55
N LEU A 74 4.46 -3.43 17.73
CA LEU A 74 5.18 -3.19 16.50
C LEU A 74 6.51 -2.49 16.77
N ASP A 75 7.58 -3.03 16.21
CA ASP A 75 8.92 -2.41 16.25
C ASP A 75 9.13 -1.45 15.06
N PHE A 76 8.59 -1.81 13.89
CA PHE A 76 8.75 -1.04 12.66
C PHE A 76 7.45 -0.92 11.87
N ILE A 77 7.29 0.24 11.21
CA ILE A 77 6.31 0.48 10.16
C ILE A 77 7.06 1.00 8.95
N ILE A 78 7.08 0.22 7.89
CA ILE A 78 7.77 0.58 6.65
C ILE A 78 6.74 0.68 5.53
N VAL A 79 6.67 1.83 4.87
CA VAL A 79 5.80 2.04 3.71
C VAL A 79 6.66 2.22 2.46
N ALA A 80 6.50 1.34 1.49
CA ALA A 80 7.13 1.50 0.18
C ALA A 80 6.16 2.20 -0.78
N THR A 81 6.42 3.47 -1.09
CA THR A 81 5.55 4.27 -1.96
C THR A 81 6.35 5.29 -2.78
N MET A 82 5.85 5.56 -4.00
CA MET A 82 6.30 6.65 -4.87
C MET A 82 5.34 7.84 -4.84
N SER A 83 4.20 7.71 -4.16
CA SER A 83 3.14 8.71 -4.08
C SER A 83 2.74 8.97 -2.62
N PRO A 84 3.66 9.50 -1.80
CA PRO A 84 3.31 9.89 -0.42
C PRO A 84 2.32 11.06 -0.43
N ASP A 85 1.51 11.17 0.62
CA ASP A 85 0.55 12.28 0.76
C ASP A 85 1.29 13.63 0.87
N TYR A 86 2.42 13.62 1.59
CA TYR A 86 3.29 14.77 1.83
C TYR A 86 4.76 14.38 1.72
N ALA A 87 5.61 15.35 1.45
CA ALA A 87 7.06 15.15 1.58
C ALA A 87 7.45 14.84 3.05
N THR A 88 6.75 15.45 3.99
CA THR A 88 6.85 15.20 5.44
C THR A 88 5.55 15.65 6.12
N PRO A 89 5.02 14.92 7.12
CA PRO A 89 5.50 13.64 7.64
C PRO A 89 5.36 12.51 6.60
N SER A 90 6.18 11.44 6.74
CA SER A 90 6.08 10.27 5.89
C SER A 90 4.75 9.54 6.07
N VAL A 91 4.34 8.74 5.07
CA VAL A 91 3.12 7.91 5.15
C VAL A 91 3.19 6.95 6.34
N ALA A 92 4.35 6.33 6.58
CA ALA A 92 4.55 5.42 7.71
C ALA A 92 4.31 6.12 9.06
N VAL A 93 4.77 7.36 9.24
CA VAL A 93 4.53 8.15 10.46
C VAL A 93 3.06 8.51 10.61
N GLN A 94 2.36 8.82 9.53
CA GLN A 94 0.91 9.06 9.57
C GLN A 94 0.15 7.80 9.98
N VAL A 95 0.51 6.64 9.43
CA VAL A 95 -0.07 5.34 9.80
C VAL A 95 0.23 5.02 11.27
N GLN A 96 1.46 5.25 11.72
CA GLN A 96 1.87 5.09 13.12
C GLN A 96 0.94 5.85 14.08
N GLY A 97 0.68 7.12 13.77
CA GLY A 97 -0.23 7.95 14.57
C GLY A 97 -1.67 7.44 14.53
N LYS A 98 -2.17 7.05 13.35
CA LYS A 98 -3.54 6.56 13.16
C LYS A 98 -3.82 5.24 13.90
N ILE A 99 -2.85 4.31 13.97
CA ILE A 99 -3.03 3.02 14.67
C ILE A 99 -2.55 3.06 16.13
N GLY A 100 -1.92 4.13 16.58
CA GLY A 100 -1.41 4.27 17.95
C GLY A 100 -0.12 3.50 18.25
N ALA A 101 0.70 3.18 17.25
CA ALA A 101 1.96 2.44 17.40
C ALA A 101 3.12 3.37 17.81
N MET A 102 2.98 4.09 18.90
CA MET A 102 3.85 5.21 19.29
C MET A 102 5.32 4.85 19.56
N THR A 103 5.63 3.56 19.79
CA THR A 103 6.99 3.07 20.04
C THR A 103 7.68 2.53 18.80
N ALA A 104 6.95 2.30 17.72
CA ALA A 104 7.50 1.79 16.46
C ALA A 104 8.38 2.83 15.77
N ILE A 105 9.42 2.39 15.07
CA ILE A 105 10.18 3.22 14.14
C ILE A 105 9.43 3.25 12.81
N ALA A 106 9.11 4.42 12.29
CA ALA A 106 8.30 4.58 11.09
C ALA A 106 9.01 5.40 10.01
N PHE A 107 9.10 4.86 8.80
CA PHE A 107 9.71 5.55 7.66
C PHE A 107 9.21 5.00 6.32
N ASP A 108 9.31 5.82 5.28
CA ASP A 108 8.98 5.43 3.91
C ASP A 108 10.23 5.01 3.14
N ILE A 109 10.03 4.11 2.17
CA ILE A 109 11.02 3.73 1.16
C ILE A 109 10.53 4.19 -0.21
N SER A 110 11.31 5.04 -0.87
CA SER A 110 11.08 5.48 -2.24
C SER A 110 12.03 4.73 -3.19
N ALA A 111 11.61 3.56 -3.65
CA ALA A 111 12.44 2.66 -4.47
C ALA A 111 11.66 2.02 -5.62
N ALA A 112 10.57 2.66 -6.06
CA ALA A 112 9.73 2.20 -7.17
C ALA A 112 9.45 0.68 -7.08
N CYS A 113 9.67 -0.07 -8.17
CA CYS A 113 9.40 -1.51 -8.25
C CYS A 113 10.22 -2.36 -7.26
N SER A 114 11.32 -1.84 -6.73
CA SER A 114 12.15 -2.52 -5.73
C SER A 114 11.70 -2.29 -4.28
N GLY A 115 10.73 -1.40 -4.06
CA GLY A 115 10.29 -0.99 -2.72
C GLY A 115 9.86 -2.16 -1.84
N PHE A 116 9.11 -3.12 -2.38
CA PHE A 116 8.70 -4.31 -1.64
C PHE A 116 9.89 -5.13 -1.15
N VAL A 117 10.89 -5.35 -2.00
CA VAL A 117 12.09 -6.14 -1.65
C VAL A 117 12.91 -5.45 -0.57
N TYR A 118 13.02 -4.13 -0.63
CA TYR A 118 13.76 -3.36 0.38
C TYR A 118 13.00 -3.22 1.70
N ALA A 119 11.67 -3.40 1.69
CA ALA A 119 10.86 -3.36 2.91
C ALA A 119 10.85 -4.68 3.70
N LEU A 120 11.25 -5.79 3.07
CA LEU A 120 11.41 -7.11 3.69
C LEU A 120 12.73 -7.23 4.42
#